data_dee7e7175ba6a7fdd4193af88b84ca9b
#
_entry.id   dee7e7175ba6a7fdd4193af88b84ca9b
#
_cell.length_a   1.000
_cell.length_b   1.000
_cell.length_c   1.000
_cell.angle_alpha   90.00
_cell.angle_beta   90.00
_cell.angle_gamma   90.00
#
_symmetry.space_group_name_H-M   'P 1'
#
loop_
_entity.id
_entity.type
_entity.pdbx_description
1 polymer ?
#
loop_
_entity_poly.entity_id
_entity_poly.type
_entity_poly.pdbx_seq_one_letter_code
_entity_poly.pdbx_strand_id
1 'polypeptide(L)'
;MSVHPTAIMRWVHEYGNVIYQMWKKKNKPALHAWPLDETYIKVKGEWCYLYCAIDSDGHTLDFQLQKTRNHQAAYAFMKRLVKHFGEPLVLTTDKAPALLCAFKKLQKADYYTHTKHCTIKHRNNLIEQDHRHVKRRFVKSAGFQSLRHASRTIKGIETIQAIYKQISPFQCTMSYNN
;
A
#
# COMPACT_ATOMS: atom_id res chain seq x y z
N MET A 1 -6.46 -1.17 -32.76
CA MET A 1 -5.07 -1.66 -32.68
C MET A 1 -4.98 -2.60 -31.47
N SER A 2 -4.71 -3.87 -31.68
CA SER A 2 -4.60 -4.86 -30.59
C SER A 2 -3.14 -4.97 -30.14
N VAL A 3 -2.89 -4.79 -28.86
CA VAL A 3 -1.55 -4.88 -28.26
C VAL A 3 -1.41 -6.25 -27.58
N HIS A 4 -0.31 -6.96 -27.87
CA HIS A 4 -0.07 -8.28 -27.27
C HIS A 4 0.15 -8.15 -25.74
N PRO A 5 -0.40 -9.06 -24.90
CA PRO A 5 -0.26 -8.99 -23.45
C PRO A 5 1.19 -8.88 -22.93
N THR A 6 2.15 -9.51 -23.62
CA THR A 6 3.58 -9.43 -23.28
C THR A 6 4.15 -8.02 -23.43
N ALA A 7 3.66 -7.24 -24.41
CA ALA A 7 4.07 -5.84 -24.57
C ALA A 7 3.56 -4.99 -23.41
N ILE A 8 2.32 -5.21 -22.97
CA ILE A 8 1.73 -4.54 -21.81
C ILE A 8 2.54 -4.86 -20.55
N MET A 9 2.87 -6.13 -20.33
CA MET A 9 3.72 -6.53 -19.19
C MET A 9 5.09 -5.87 -19.22
N ARG A 10 5.72 -5.79 -20.39
CA ARG A 10 6.99 -5.10 -20.57
C ARG A 10 6.87 -3.61 -20.21
N TRP A 11 5.85 -2.94 -20.69
CA TRP A 11 5.59 -1.52 -20.38
C TRP A 11 5.34 -1.29 -18.88
N VAL A 12 4.57 -2.16 -18.23
CA VAL A 12 4.38 -2.09 -16.77
C VAL A 12 5.71 -2.20 -16.03
N HIS A 13 6.58 -3.11 -16.45
CA HIS A 13 7.90 -3.27 -15.84
C HIS A 13 8.85 -2.10 -16.10
N GLU A 14 8.78 -1.52 -17.28
CA GLU A 14 9.68 -0.44 -17.71
C GLU A 14 9.23 0.92 -17.16
N TYR A 15 7.97 1.26 -17.39
CA TYR A 15 7.43 2.60 -17.09
C TYR A 15 6.69 2.68 -15.75
N GLY A 16 6.20 1.57 -15.20
CA GLY A 16 5.38 1.58 -14.00
C GLY A 16 6.05 2.28 -12.81
N ASN A 17 7.38 2.10 -12.64
CA ASN A 17 8.10 2.78 -11.58
C ASN A 17 8.21 4.30 -11.81
N VAL A 18 8.43 4.72 -13.06
CA VAL A 18 8.55 6.14 -13.42
C VAL A 18 7.21 6.85 -13.21
N ILE A 19 6.13 6.26 -13.73
CA ILE A 19 4.77 6.79 -13.57
C ILE A 19 4.38 6.85 -12.09
N TYR A 20 4.72 5.81 -11.31
CA TYR A 20 4.48 5.79 -9.87
C TYR A 20 5.18 6.96 -9.15
N GLN A 21 6.45 7.24 -9.47
CA GLN A 21 7.18 8.35 -8.87
C GLN A 21 6.61 9.71 -9.26
N MET A 22 6.19 9.87 -10.52
CA MET A 22 5.53 11.09 -11.01
C MET A 22 4.20 11.30 -10.29
N TRP A 23 3.39 10.24 -10.18
CA TRP A 23 2.10 10.27 -9.49
C TRP A 23 2.27 10.61 -8.01
N LYS A 24 3.21 9.97 -7.33
CA LYS A 24 3.51 10.21 -5.92
C LYS A 24 3.92 11.65 -5.62
N LYS A 25 4.64 12.31 -6.54
CA LYS A 25 5.03 13.72 -6.41
C LYS A 25 3.85 14.69 -6.59
N LYS A 26 2.86 14.34 -7.40
CA LYS A 26 1.70 15.19 -7.69
C LYS A 26 0.62 15.10 -6.62
N ASN A 27 0.44 13.95 -6.00
CA ASN A 27 -0.58 13.74 -5.00
C ASN A 27 -0.12 14.26 -3.64
N LYS A 28 -0.87 15.20 -3.10
CA LYS A 28 -0.82 15.56 -1.68
C LYS A 28 -1.80 14.63 -0.96
N PRO A 29 -1.33 13.77 -0.05
CA PRO A 29 -2.21 12.85 0.64
C PRO A 29 -3.16 13.61 1.57
N ALA A 30 -4.36 13.08 1.73
CA ALA A 30 -5.25 13.52 2.78
C ALA A 30 -4.69 13.07 4.14
N LEU A 31 -4.26 14.05 4.96
CA LEU A 31 -3.65 13.79 6.27
C LEU A 31 -4.65 13.33 7.35
N HIS A 32 -5.91 13.13 6.99
CA HIS A 32 -6.95 12.84 7.97
C HIS A 32 -6.78 11.45 8.60
N ALA A 33 -6.78 10.40 7.79
CA ALA A 33 -6.63 9.03 8.28
C ALA A 33 -5.81 8.18 7.31
N TRP A 34 -4.88 7.39 7.85
CA TRP A 34 -4.09 6.44 7.07
C TRP A 34 -4.36 5.01 7.56
N PRO A 35 -5.17 4.24 6.84
CA PRO A 35 -5.21 2.79 6.97
C PRO A 35 -3.88 2.18 6.51
N LEU A 36 -3.32 1.28 7.33
CA LEU A 36 -2.12 0.50 7.04
C LEU A 36 -2.44 -0.97 7.20
N ASP A 37 -2.11 -1.78 6.18
CA ASP A 37 -2.33 -3.21 6.15
C ASP A 37 -1.04 -3.96 5.80
N GLU A 38 -1.00 -5.22 6.23
CA GLU A 38 0.05 -6.18 5.91
C GLU A 38 -0.56 -7.37 5.17
N THR A 39 -0.05 -7.67 4.00
CA THR A 39 -0.46 -8.83 3.22
C THR A 39 0.73 -9.69 2.79
N TYR A 40 0.46 -10.88 2.23
CA TYR A 40 1.49 -11.84 1.85
C TYR A 40 1.51 -12.06 0.36
N ILE A 41 2.69 -12.20 -0.21
CA ILE A 41 2.91 -12.64 -1.59
C ILE A 41 4.02 -13.68 -1.63
N LYS A 42 3.94 -14.61 -2.59
CA LYS A 42 5.01 -15.59 -2.81
C LYS A 42 6.09 -15.04 -3.74
N VAL A 43 7.34 -15.16 -3.32
CA VAL A 43 8.52 -14.84 -4.14
C VAL A 43 9.49 -16.01 -4.06
N LYS A 44 9.78 -16.66 -5.19
CA LYS A 44 10.59 -17.89 -5.25
C LYS A 44 10.07 -19.01 -4.34
N GLY A 45 8.75 -19.14 -4.21
CA GLY A 45 8.14 -20.13 -3.33
C GLY A 45 8.07 -19.71 -1.85
N GLU A 46 8.77 -18.69 -1.42
CA GLU A 46 8.79 -18.19 -0.04
C GLU A 46 7.75 -17.08 0.18
N TRP A 47 7.15 -17.03 1.35
CA TRP A 47 6.24 -15.97 1.74
C TRP A 47 7.01 -14.68 2.07
N CYS A 48 6.65 -13.62 1.39
CA CYS A 48 7.12 -12.27 1.62
C CYS A 48 5.97 -11.38 2.10
N TYR A 49 6.30 -10.35 2.86
CA TYR A 49 5.36 -9.45 3.52
C TYR A 49 5.29 -8.13 2.78
N LEU A 50 4.10 -7.71 2.41
CA LEU A 50 3.83 -6.45 1.75
C LEU A 50 3.10 -5.53 2.72
N TYR A 51 3.79 -4.51 3.21
CA TYR A 51 3.19 -3.39 3.93
C TYR A 51 2.64 -2.39 2.92
N CYS A 52 1.45 -1.91 3.15
CA CYS A 52 0.84 -0.87 2.34
C CYS A 52 0.09 0.12 3.21
N ALA A 53 0.08 1.38 2.79
CA ALA A 53 -0.70 2.44 3.41
C ALA A 53 -1.47 3.21 2.34
N ILE A 54 -2.70 3.55 2.64
CA ILE A 54 -3.56 4.40 1.81
C ILE A 54 -3.96 5.65 2.60
N ASP A 55 -4.42 6.69 1.91
CA ASP A 55 -5.05 7.84 2.55
C ASP A 55 -6.55 7.63 2.75
N SER A 56 -7.24 8.64 3.31
CA SER A 56 -8.69 8.60 3.52
C SER A 56 -9.50 8.53 2.24
N ASP A 57 -8.92 8.91 1.11
CA ASP A 57 -9.57 8.89 -0.20
C ASP A 57 -9.31 7.57 -0.94
N GLY A 58 -8.58 6.63 -0.29
CA GLY A 58 -8.23 5.34 -0.83
C GLY A 58 -7.08 5.36 -1.84
N HIS A 59 -6.28 6.43 -1.89
CA HIS A 59 -5.10 6.47 -2.73
C HIS A 59 -3.90 5.85 -2.01
N THR A 60 -3.16 5.01 -2.70
CA THR A 60 -1.95 4.39 -2.15
C THR A 60 -0.87 5.43 -1.87
N LEU A 61 -0.49 5.57 -0.61
CA LEU A 61 0.60 6.44 -0.17
C LEU A 61 1.94 5.82 -0.52
N ASP A 62 2.15 4.62 -0.03
CA ASP A 62 3.38 3.86 -0.26
C ASP A 62 3.18 2.39 0.06
N PHE A 63 4.09 1.55 -0.45
CA PHE A 63 4.17 0.15 -0.06
C PHE A 63 5.62 -0.32 0.04
N GLN A 64 5.84 -1.37 0.81
CA GLN A 64 7.15 -1.97 1.03
C GLN A 64 7.06 -3.48 1.10
N LEU A 65 7.85 -4.14 0.25
CA LEU A 65 7.98 -5.58 0.26
C LEU A 65 9.20 -6.00 1.09
N GLN A 66 8.99 -6.95 2.01
CA GLN A 66 10.01 -7.48 2.91
C GLN A 66 9.99 -9.01 2.93
N LYS A 67 11.16 -9.62 3.11
CA LYS A 67 11.29 -11.09 3.24
C LYS A 67 10.80 -11.59 4.60
N THR A 68 11.03 -10.81 5.63
CA THR A 68 10.74 -11.22 7.01
C THR A 68 9.70 -10.31 7.64
N ARG A 69 8.84 -10.92 8.45
CA ARG A 69 7.88 -10.20 9.28
C ARG A 69 8.55 -9.80 10.59
N ASN A 70 8.96 -8.56 10.70
CA ASN A 70 9.53 -8.06 11.93
C ASN A 70 9.16 -6.61 12.21
N HIS A 71 9.28 -6.23 13.49
CA HIS A 71 9.00 -4.86 13.92
C HIS A 71 9.93 -3.81 13.32
N GLN A 72 11.13 -4.20 12.86
CA GLN A 72 12.09 -3.29 12.21
C GLN A 72 11.61 -2.90 10.81
N ALA A 73 11.06 -3.86 10.05
CA ALA A 73 10.46 -3.59 8.74
C ALA A 73 9.25 -2.66 8.86
N ALA A 74 8.35 -2.93 9.81
CA ALA A 74 7.22 -2.07 10.11
C ALA A 74 7.66 -0.66 10.53
N TYR A 75 8.66 -0.56 11.42
CA TYR A 75 9.24 0.70 11.85
C TYR A 75 9.82 1.52 10.68
N ALA A 76 10.63 0.87 9.83
CA ALA A 76 11.23 1.53 8.67
C ALA A 76 10.17 2.04 7.68
N PHE A 77 9.13 1.25 7.45
CA PHE A 77 8.02 1.62 6.58
C PHE A 77 7.25 2.83 7.14
N MET A 78 6.80 2.77 8.38
CA MET A 78 6.04 3.83 9.03
C MET A 78 6.87 5.13 9.16
N LYS A 79 8.17 5.03 9.50
CA LYS A 79 9.09 6.17 9.55
C LYS A 79 9.24 6.83 8.17
N ARG A 80 9.29 6.02 7.10
CA ARG A 80 9.36 6.54 5.74
C ARG A 80 8.08 7.27 5.35
N LEU A 81 6.91 6.76 5.72
CA LEU A 81 5.62 7.41 5.46
C LEU A 81 5.58 8.81 6.06
N VAL A 82 5.82 8.93 7.37
CA VAL A 82 5.74 10.24 8.05
C VAL A 82 6.77 11.23 7.55
N LYS A 83 7.98 10.76 7.18
CA LYS A 83 9.01 11.63 6.60
C LYS A 83 8.63 12.19 5.23
N HIS A 84 7.85 11.45 4.43
CA HIS A 84 7.50 11.88 3.08
C HIS A 84 6.19 12.66 3.02
N PHE A 85 5.24 12.32 3.89
CA PHE A 85 3.87 12.82 3.79
C PHE A 85 3.41 13.65 5.00
N GLY A 86 4.21 13.72 6.05
CA GLY A 86 3.80 14.33 7.31
C GLY A 86 3.05 13.35 8.22
N GLU A 87 2.44 13.84 9.29
CA GLU A 87 1.70 13.04 10.25
C GLU A 87 0.20 13.05 9.96
N PRO A 88 -0.46 11.86 9.92
CA PRO A 88 -1.91 11.81 9.85
C PRO A 88 -2.54 12.11 11.21
N LEU A 89 -3.79 12.55 11.23
CA LEU A 89 -4.55 12.66 12.48
C LEU A 89 -4.83 11.28 13.09
N VAL A 90 -5.11 10.29 12.24
CA VAL A 90 -5.39 8.92 12.66
C VAL A 90 -4.57 7.93 11.84
N LEU A 91 -3.87 7.03 12.51
CA LEU A 91 -3.26 5.85 11.89
C LEU A 91 -4.10 4.62 12.27
N THR A 92 -4.64 3.95 11.27
CA THR A 92 -5.43 2.71 11.49
C THR A 92 -4.61 1.50 11.09
N THR A 93 -4.47 0.52 11.98
CA THR A 93 -3.78 -0.75 11.71
C THR A 93 -4.63 -1.91 12.22
N ASP A 94 -4.30 -3.12 11.79
CA ASP A 94 -4.72 -4.31 12.51
C ASP A 94 -4.01 -4.41 13.89
N LYS A 95 -4.39 -5.40 14.70
CA LYS A 95 -3.77 -5.64 16.01
C LYS A 95 -2.43 -6.40 15.91
N ALA A 96 -1.77 -6.41 14.75
CA ALA A 96 -0.51 -7.12 14.56
C ALA A 96 0.57 -6.59 15.53
N PRO A 97 1.19 -7.45 16.36
CA PRO A 97 2.15 -7.01 17.37
C PRO A 97 3.35 -6.24 16.81
N ALA A 98 3.77 -6.56 15.58
CA ALA A 98 4.87 -5.86 14.91
C ALA A 98 4.54 -4.39 14.62
N LEU A 99 3.31 -4.09 14.15
CA LEU A 99 2.84 -2.73 13.87
C LEU A 99 2.66 -1.94 15.17
N LEU A 100 2.08 -2.55 16.20
CA LEU A 100 1.92 -1.92 17.51
C LEU A 100 3.26 -1.55 18.15
N CYS A 101 4.24 -2.49 18.09
CA CYS A 101 5.59 -2.25 18.60
C CYS A 101 6.30 -1.13 17.83
N ALA A 102 6.19 -1.15 16.50
CA ALA A 102 6.79 -0.13 15.63
C ALA A 102 6.21 1.25 15.92
N PHE A 103 4.88 1.37 16.05
CA PHE A 103 4.21 2.63 16.35
C PHE A 103 4.67 3.21 17.70
N LYS A 104 4.65 2.40 18.77
CA LYS A 104 5.13 2.83 20.09
C LYS A 104 6.59 3.29 20.09
N LYS A 105 7.46 2.61 19.32
CA LYS A 105 8.87 3.02 19.18
C LYS A 105 8.99 4.34 18.42
N LEU A 106 8.17 4.56 17.40
CA LEU A 106 8.16 5.81 16.63
C LEU A 106 7.67 6.97 17.49
N GLN A 107 6.64 6.78 18.31
CA GLN A 107 6.18 7.82 19.26
C GLN A 107 7.28 8.21 20.25
N LYS A 108 8.05 7.24 20.77
CA LYS A 108 9.20 7.54 21.64
C LYS A 108 10.35 8.27 20.93
N ALA A 109 10.38 8.25 19.60
CA ALA A 109 11.37 8.93 18.76
C ALA A 109 10.80 10.19 18.10
N ASP A 110 9.77 10.80 18.70
CA ASP A 110 9.11 12.06 18.29
C ASP A 110 8.52 12.01 16.86
N TYR A 111 8.08 10.82 16.44
CA TYR A 111 7.25 10.63 15.25
C TYR A 111 5.83 10.25 15.65
N TYR A 112 4.83 10.66 14.88
CA TYR A 112 3.42 10.39 15.19
C TYR A 112 2.96 10.95 16.55
N THR A 113 3.51 12.10 16.96
CA THR A 113 3.26 12.70 18.26
C THR A 113 1.81 13.14 18.44
N HIS A 114 1.19 13.62 17.37
CA HIS A 114 -0.20 14.08 17.35
C HIS A 114 -1.16 13.05 16.71
N THR A 115 -0.65 11.89 16.34
CA THR A 115 -1.42 10.85 15.65
C THR A 115 -2.14 9.93 16.63
N LYS A 116 -3.46 9.81 16.49
CA LYS A 116 -4.26 8.82 17.22
C LYS A 116 -4.12 7.46 16.55
N HIS A 117 -3.70 6.45 17.30
CA HIS A 117 -3.68 5.07 16.81
C HIS A 117 -5.05 4.40 16.98
N CYS A 118 -5.58 3.86 15.90
CA CYS A 118 -6.85 3.15 15.88
C CYS A 118 -6.63 1.71 15.42
N THR A 119 -7.17 0.74 16.19
CA THR A 119 -7.08 -0.71 15.89
C THR A 119 -8.45 -1.34 15.63
N ILE A 120 -9.45 -0.53 15.27
CA ILE A 120 -10.83 -0.99 15.04
C ILE A 120 -10.90 -1.65 13.66
N LYS A 121 -11.29 -2.93 13.65
CA LYS A 121 -11.34 -3.76 12.44
C LYS A 121 -12.17 -3.15 11.30
N HIS A 122 -13.33 -2.57 11.59
CA HIS A 122 -14.19 -1.96 10.58
C HIS A 122 -13.54 -0.79 9.81
N ARG A 123 -12.58 -0.09 10.40
CA ARG A 123 -11.87 1.00 9.73
C ARG A 123 -10.77 0.53 8.79
N ASN A 124 -10.39 -0.75 8.86
CA ASN A 124 -9.47 -1.38 7.92
C ASN A 124 -10.17 -1.92 6.66
N ASN A 125 -11.51 -1.94 6.63
CA ASN A 125 -12.25 -2.48 5.48
C ASN A 125 -11.90 -1.75 4.17
N LEU A 126 -11.60 -0.46 4.22
CA LEU A 126 -11.24 0.32 3.03
C LEU A 126 -9.95 -0.22 2.40
N ILE A 127 -8.90 -0.42 3.18
CA ILE A 127 -7.62 -0.94 2.68
C ILE A 127 -7.72 -2.43 2.32
N GLU A 128 -8.53 -3.21 3.04
CA GLU A 128 -8.79 -4.61 2.70
C GLU A 128 -9.49 -4.74 1.35
N GLN A 129 -10.45 -3.86 1.05
CA GLN A 129 -11.11 -3.79 -0.26
C GLN A 129 -10.16 -3.33 -1.36
N ASP A 130 -9.35 -2.32 -1.07
CA ASP A 130 -8.37 -1.80 -2.01
C ASP A 130 -7.32 -2.86 -2.38
N HIS A 131 -6.84 -3.62 -1.41
CA HIS A 131 -5.89 -4.72 -1.64
C HIS A 131 -6.49 -6.00 -2.22
N ARG A 132 -7.80 -6.08 -2.37
CA ARG A 132 -8.46 -7.29 -2.88
C ARG A 132 -7.96 -7.65 -4.29
N HIS A 133 -7.69 -6.68 -5.14
CA HIS A 133 -7.17 -6.90 -6.49
C HIS A 133 -5.75 -7.47 -6.49
N VAL A 134 -4.88 -7.01 -5.57
CA VAL A 134 -3.54 -7.55 -5.35
C VAL A 134 -3.65 -8.99 -4.85
N LYS A 135 -4.42 -9.22 -3.79
CA LYS A 135 -4.63 -10.57 -3.20
C LYS A 135 -5.16 -11.56 -4.23
N ARG A 136 -6.19 -11.20 -5.01
CA ARG A 136 -6.78 -12.08 -6.05
C ARG A 136 -5.80 -12.48 -7.14
N ARG A 137 -4.93 -11.58 -7.58
CA ARG A 137 -3.96 -11.86 -8.64
C ARG A 137 -2.82 -12.75 -8.15
N PHE A 138 -2.34 -12.56 -6.93
CA PHE A 138 -1.13 -13.22 -6.46
C PHE A 138 -1.38 -14.55 -5.74
N VAL A 139 -2.56 -14.79 -5.20
CA VAL A 139 -2.94 -16.08 -4.62
C VAL A 139 -2.99 -17.20 -5.70
N LYS A 140 -3.39 -16.86 -6.93
CA LYS A 140 -3.52 -17.82 -8.05
C LYS A 140 -2.27 -17.89 -8.92
N SER A 141 -1.28 -17.03 -8.73
CA SER A 141 -0.05 -17.05 -9.53
C SER A 141 0.99 -17.99 -8.93
N ALA A 142 1.87 -18.52 -9.77
CA ALA A 142 3.02 -19.33 -9.33
C ALA A 142 4.03 -18.54 -8.46
N GLY A 143 3.71 -17.28 -8.17
CA GLY A 143 4.57 -16.37 -7.42
C GLY A 143 5.59 -15.63 -8.29
N PHE A 144 6.31 -14.73 -7.67
CA PHE A 144 7.35 -13.96 -8.34
C PHE A 144 8.70 -14.65 -8.29
N GLN A 145 9.48 -14.51 -9.36
CA GLN A 145 10.84 -15.07 -9.42
C GLN A 145 11.89 -14.22 -8.68
N SER A 146 11.58 -12.98 -8.34
CA SER A 146 12.47 -12.12 -7.55
C SER A 146 11.70 -11.00 -6.84
N LEU A 147 12.25 -10.51 -5.73
CA LEU A 147 11.72 -9.33 -5.02
C LEU A 147 11.68 -8.09 -5.91
N ARG A 148 12.67 -7.93 -6.79
CA ARG A 148 12.73 -6.80 -7.72
C ARG A 148 11.57 -6.83 -8.71
N HIS A 149 11.26 -8.00 -9.30
CA HIS A 149 10.11 -8.17 -10.19
C HIS A 149 8.80 -7.98 -9.45
N ALA A 150 8.65 -8.57 -8.26
CA ALA A 150 7.48 -8.37 -7.42
C ALA A 150 7.22 -6.89 -7.15
N SER A 151 8.23 -6.17 -6.68
CA SER A 151 8.12 -4.73 -6.39
C SER A 151 7.76 -3.91 -7.62
N ARG A 152 8.34 -4.18 -8.78
CA ARG A 152 8.01 -3.47 -10.02
C ARG A 152 6.58 -3.72 -10.48
N THR A 153 6.16 -4.98 -10.46
CA THR A 153 4.80 -5.36 -10.86
C THR A 153 3.75 -4.73 -9.94
N ILE A 154 3.98 -4.77 -8.63
CA ILE A 154 3.06 -4.16 -7.66
C ILE A 154 3.00 -2.64 -7.90
N LYS A 155 4.13 -1.96 -8.09
CA LYS A 155 4.16 -0.53 -8.44
C LYS A 155 3.33 -0.22 -9.68
N GLY A 156 3.47 -1.00 -10.71
CA GLY A 156 2.69 -0.84 -11.95
C GLY A 156 1.19 -1.01 -11.70
N ILE A 157 0.79 -2.03 -10.93
CA ILE A 157 -0.61 -2.29 -10.60
C ILE A 157 -1.19 -1.13 -9.78
N GLU A 158 -0.52 -0.70 -8.72
CA GLU A 158 -0.95 0.41 -7.88
C GLU A 158 -1.07 1.72 -8.67
N THR A 159 -0.13 1.96 -9.58
CA THR A 159 -0.17 3.15 -10.45
C THR A 159 -1.39 3.12 -11.37
N ILE A 160 -1.68 1.99 -12.00
CA ILE A 160 -2.85 1.83 -12.86
C ILE A 160 -4.13 2.02 -12.05
N GLN A 161 -4.22 1.43 -10.87
CA GLN A 161 -5.37 1.60 -9.98
C GLN A 161 -5.57 3.06 -9.56
N ALA A 162 -4.50 3.76 -9.22
CA ALA A 162 -4.56 5.18 -8.90
C ALA A 162 -5.08 6.03 -10.06
N ILE A 163 -4.63 5.74 -11.29
CA ILE A 163 -5.13 6.41 -12.50
C ILE A 163 -6.61 6.10 -12.71
N TYR A 164 -7.03 4.84 -12.56
CA TYR A 164 -8.43 4.47 -12.69
C TYR A 164 -9.33 5.17 -11.66
N LYS A 165 -8.90 5.28 -10.43
CA LYS A 165 -9.64 5.99 -9.37
C LYS A 165 -9.82 7.48 -9.69
N GLN A 166 -8.83 8.12 -10.33
CA GLN A 166 -8.93 9.52 -10.75
C GLN A 166 -9.83 9.73 -11.97
N ILE A 167 -9.84 8.77 -12.90
CA ILE A 167 -10.64 8.88 -14.14
C ILE A 167 -12.11 8.53 -13.90
N SER A 168 -12.41 7.69 -12.87
CA SER A 168 -13.76 7.23 -12.55
C SER A 168 -14.25 7.75 -11.19
N PRO A 169 -14.52 9.06 -11.05
CA PRO A 169 -15.04 9.62 -9.79
C PRO A 169 -16.44 9.12 -9.43
N PHE A 170 -17.16 8.49 -10.36
CA PHE A 170 -18.55 8.06 -10.19
C PHE A 170 -18.76 6.72 -9.45
N GLN A 171 -17.74 5.90 -9.23
CA GLN A 171 -17.91 4.60 -8.57
C GLN A 171 -17.68 4.61 -7.05
N CYS A 172 -17.13 5.67 -6.48
CA CYS A 172 -16.88 5.74 -5.04
C CYS A 172 -18.11 6.19 -4.22
N THR A 173 -19.13 6.77 -4.85
CA THR A 173 -20.33 7.30 -4.15
C THR A 173 -21.46 6.29 -3.98
N MET A 174 -21.37 5.09 -4.54
CA MET A 174 -22.46 4.10 -4.45
C MET A 174 -22.32 3.07 -3.31
N SER A 175 -21.39 3.22 -2.39
CA SER A 175 -21.19 2.24 -1.28
C SER A 175 -21.59 2.76 0.10
N TYR A 176 -22.26 3.91 0.19
CA TYR A 176 -22.65 4.49 1.50
C TYR A 176 -24.15 4.54 1.78
N ASN A 177 -25.00 3.95 0.91
CA ASN A 177 -26.42 3.81 1.19
C ASN A 177 -26.82 2.34 1.05
N ASN A 178 -26.65 1.56 2.12
CA ASN A 178 -27.52 0.45 2.56
C ASN A 178 -27.03 -0.05 3.91
#